data_995f6a70078bcb47fd9d36242f3bf205
#
_entry.id   995f6a70078bcb47fd9d36242f3bf205
#
_cell.length_a   1.000
_cell.length_b   1.000
_cell.length_c   1.000
_cell.angle_alpha   90.00
_cell.angle_beta   90.00
_cell.angle_gamma   90.00
#
_symmetry.space_group_name_H-M   'P 1'
#
loop_
_entity.id
_entity.type
_entity.pdbx_description
1 polymer ?
#
loop_
_entity_poly.entity_id
_entity_poly.type
_entity_poly.pdbx_seq_one_letter_code
_entity_poly.pdbx_strand_id
1 'polypeptide(L)'
;MGSNSSKGWGYTVANWGVDKVRNRMIHDNPNHNIYLDKMYWNYKAVGSHRFIELYFKCRNCSFSQYVRMDKTSNGCKNIDYFSEPFKEKGWWWWEYTPKYTVTFEDCIKLFYDAPSGYNLASNNCSHFANYIWQRIN
;
A
#
# COMPACT_ATOMS: atom_id res chain seq x y z
N MET A 1 -19.27 10.24 -8.20
CA MET A 1 -19.15 9.09 -8.94
C MET A 1 -20.22 8.05 -8.67
N GLY A 2 -21.38 8.28 -9.22
CA GLY A 2 -22.52 7.43 -8.96
C GLY A 2 -22.34 5.98 -9.36
N SER A 3 -21.42 5.71 -10.26
CA SER A 3 -21.13 4.34 -10.69
C SER A 3 -20.53 3.46 -9.59
N ASN A 4 -20.26 4.02 -8.42
CA ASN A 4 -19.65 3.26 -7.33
C ASN A 4 -20.47 2.03 -6.93
N SER A 5 -21.78 2.15 -6.96
CA SER A 5 -22.63 1.02 -6.61
C SER A 5 -22.40 -0.18 -7.53
N SER A 6 -22.05 0.08 -8.79
CA SER A 6 -21.78 -0.99 -9.75
C SER A 6 -20.38 -1.59 -9.62
N LYS A 7 -19.52 -0.97 -8.84
CA LYS A 7 -18.15 -1.44 -8.65
C LYS A 7 -18.03 -2.58 -7.68
N GLY A 8 -19.11 -2.85 -6.97
CA GLY A 8 -19.16 -3.93 -6.03
C GLY A 8 -18.55 -3.63 -4.68
N TRP A 9 -18.65 -4.61 -3.83
CA TRP A 9 -18.26 -4.52 -2.44
C TRP A 9 -16.76 -4.24 -2.25
N GLY A 10 -15.92 -4.90 -3.02
CA GLY A 10 -14.47 -4.75 -2.91
C GLY A 10 -13.99 -3.33 -3.22
N TYR A 11 -14.60 -2.70 -4.21
CA TYR A 11 -14.26 -1.33 -4.56
C TYR A 11 -14.60 -0.35 -3.42
N THR A 12 -15.77 -0.53 -2.81
CA THR A 12 -16.20 0.32 -1.69
C THR A 12 -15.26 0.19 -0.49
N VAL A 13 -14.85 -1.03 -0.17
CA VAL A 13 -13.91 -1.29 0.91
C VAL A 13 -12.55 -0.65 0.62
N ALA A 14 -12.07 -0.76 -0.61
CA ALA A 14 -10.79 -0.14 -1.01
C ALA A 14 -10.85 1.38 -0.87
N ASN A 15 -11.93 2.03 -1.32
CA ASN A 15 -12.10 3.47 -1.18
C ASN A 15 -12.11 3.91 0.29
N TRP A 16 -12.82 3.17 1.12
CA TRP A 16 -12.86 3.47 2.54
C TRP A 16 -11.47 3.38 3.18
N GLY A 17 -10.72 2.34 2.85
CA GLY A 17 -9.36 2.18 3.32
C GLY A 17 -8.43 3.31 2.88
N VAL A 18 -8.52 3.72 1.61
CA VAL A 18 -7.73 4.82 1.08
C VAL A 18 -8.05 6.13 1.81
N ASP A 19 -9.33 6.43 2.01
CA ASP A 19 -9.74 7.66 2.70
C ASP A 19 -9.24 7.68 4.14
N LYS A 20 -9.33 6.56 4.83
CA LYS A 20 -8.83 6.40 6.19
C LYS A 20 -7.34 6.70 6.28
N VAL A 21 -6.55 6.13 5.39
CA VAL A 21 -5.10 6.34 5.36
C VAL A 21 -4.76 7.76 4.92
N ARG A 22 -5.45 8.29 3.91
CA ARG A 22 -5.23 9.66 3.44
C ARG A 22 -5.46 10.67 4.56
N ASN A 23 -6.49 10.48 5.37
CA ASN A 23 -6.73 11.34 6.52
C ASN A 23 -5.59 11.29 7.53
N ARG A 24 -4.97 10.14 7.69
CA ARG A 24 -3.82 9.96 8.59
C ARG A 24 -2.57 10.68 8.07
N MET A 25 -2.49 10.91 6.76
CA MET A 25 -1.34 11.55 6.11
C MET A 25 -1.45 13.07 6.07
N ILE A 26 -2.56 13.64 6.51
CA ILE A 26 -2.75 15.08 6.51
C ILE A 26 -1.94 15.72 7.65
N HIS A 27 -1.22 16.77 7.29
CA HIS A 27 -0.49 17.63 8.23
C HIS A 27 -1.23 18.90 8.47
N ASP A 28 -0.99 19.50 9.64
CA ASP A 28 -1.52 20.83 9.98
C ASP A 28 -0.96 21.92 9.08
N ASN A 29 0.26 21.72 8.58
CA ASN A 29 0.92 22.70 7.72
C ASN A 29 0.86 22.23 6.25
N PRO A 30 0.14 22.95 5.36
CA PRO A 30 0.01 22.56 3.96
C PRO A 30 1.31 22.61 3.16
N ASN A 31 2.35 23.26 3.67
CA ASN A 31 3.65 23.33 3.01
C ASN A 31 4.53 22.11 3.29
N HIS A 32 4.09 21.23 4.17
CA HIS A 32 4.84 20.02 4.46
C HIS A 32 4.69 19.01 3.34
N ASN A 33 5.79 18.38 2.98
CA ASN A 33 5.83 17.39 1.89
C ASN A 33 6.12 16.01 2.45
N ILE A 34 5.18 15.10 2.22
CA ILE A 34 5.34 13.69 2.57
C ILE A 34 5.85 12.94 1.35
N TYR A 35 6.82 12.07 1.55
CA TYR A 35 7.42 11.27 0.49
C TYR A 35 7.69 9.85 0.99
N LEU A 36 7.79 8.92 0.05
CA LEU A 36 8.14 7.53 0.34
C LEU A 36 9.64 7.44 0.63
N ASP A 37 9.98 7.08 1.87
CA ASP A 37 11.36 6.92 2.30
C ASP A 37 11.88 5.50 2.03
N LYS A 38 11.07 4.50 2.33
CA LYS A 38 11.39 3.09 2.16
C LYS A 38 10.18 2.33 1.69
N MET A 39 10.41 1.28 0.90
CA MET A 39 9.39 0.31 0.52
C MET A 39 9.89 -1.08 0.88
N TYR A 40 9.00 -1.91 1.39
CA TYR A 40 9.31 -3.29 1.76
C TYR A 40 8.37 -4.25 1.04
N TRP A 41 8.94 -5.26 0.42
CA TRP A 41 8.20 -6.39 -0.10
C TRP A 41 8.30 -7.49 0.95
N ASN A 42 7.17 -7.89 1.50
CA ASN A 42 7.11 -8.81 2.62
C ASN A 42 6.53 -10.14 2.21
N TYR A 43 7.13 -11.23 2.71
CA TYR A 43 6.65 -12.57 2.51
C TYR A 43 6.50 -13.25 3.87
N LYS A 44 5.28 -13.68 4.16
CA LYS A 44 4.98 -14.48 5.33
C LYS A 44 4.84 -15.93 4.90
N ALA A 45 5.78 -16.79 5.35
CA ALA A 45 5.82 -18.19 4.94
C ALA A 45 4.56 -18.96 5.29
N VAL A 46 4.06 -18.76 6.51
CA VAL A 46 2.78 -19.35 6.93
C VAL A 46 1.66 -18.65 6.19
N GLY A 47 0.92 -19.41 5.39
CA GLY A 47 -0.14 -18.86 4.54
C GLY A 47 0.33 -18.30 3.21
N SER A 48 1.63 -18.32 2.94
CA SER A 48 2.20 -17.83 1.67
C SER A 48 1.72 -16.44 1.27
N HIS A 49 1.54 -15.56 2.24
CA HIS A 49 1.02 -14.22 1.99
C HIS A 49 2.14 -13.24 1.67
N ARG A 50 1.91 -12.41 0.65
CA ARG A 50 2.83 -11.35 0.25
C ARG A 50 2.10 -10.02 0.29
N PHE A 51 2.83 -8.98 0.73
CA PHE A 51 2.25 -7.64 0.80
C PHE A 51 3.34 -6.58 0.72
N ILE A 52 2.93 -5.36 0.44
CA ILE A 52 3.82 -4.20 0.38
C ILE A 52 3.63 -3.35 1.63
N GLU A 53 4.74 -2.93 2.20
CA GLU A 53 4.76 -1.95 3.27
C GLU A 53 5.50 -0.72 2.77
N LEU A 54 4.90 0.44 2.98
CA LEU A 54 5.42 1.73 2.55
C LEU A 54 5.70 2.58 3.79
N TYR A 55 6.91 3.13 3.87
CA TYR A 55 7.27 3.99 4.98
C TYR A 55 7.40 5.42 4.47
N PHE A 56 6.46 6.26 4.88
CA PHE A 56 6.41 7.67 4.49
C PHE A 56 7.00 8.56 5.57
N LYS A 57 7.70 9.61 5.15
CA LYS A 57 8.27 10.62 6.03
C LYS A 57 7.93 12.00 5.50
N CYS A 58 7.89 12.98 6.40
CA CYS A 58 7.78 14.37 6.04
C CYS A 58 9.17 14.99 5.91
N ARG A 59 9.39 15.80 4.88
CA ARG A 59 10.68 16.50 4.69
C ARG A 59 10.88 17.63 5.68
N ASN A 60 9.82 18.11 6.30
CA ASN A 60 9.80 19.34 7.07
C ASN A 60 9.61 19.13 8.57
N CYS A 61 9.31 17.92 9.00
CA CYS A 61 9.08 17.62 10.42
C CYS A 61 9.39 16.14 10.70
N SER A 62 9.11 15.71 11.92
CA SER A 62 9.40 14.34 12.37
C SER A 62 8.30 13.34 12.04
N PHE A 63 7.24 13.76 11.34
CA PHE A 63 6.15 12.84 11.00
C PHE A 63 6.66 11.68 10.15
N SER A 64 6.20 10.48 10.52
CA SER A 64 6.41 9.27 9.71
C SER A 64 5.21 8.34 9.88
N GLN A 65 4.97 7.50 8.87
CA GLN A 65 3.83 6.59 8.87
C GLN A 65 4.11 5.36 8.04
N TYR A 66 3.81 4.19 8.59
CA TYR A 66 3.81 2.93 7.85
C TYR A 66 2.43 2.69 7.24
N VAL A 67 2.41 2.29 5.99
CA VAL A 67 1.19 1.95 5.25
C VAL A 67 1.39 0.56 4.64
N ARG A 68 0.39 -0.29 4.79
CA ARG A 68 0.41 -1.63 4.22
C ARG A 68 -0.63 -1.73 3.13
N MET A 69 -0.23 -2.34 2.01
CA MET A 69 -1.11 -2.65 0.89
C MET A 69 -1.05 -4.14 0.60
N ASP A 70 -2.20 -4.79 0.47
CA ASP A 70 -2.24 -6.20 0.07
C ASP A 70 -3.51 -6.52 -0.73
N LYS A 71 -3.57 -7.75 -1.22
CA LYS A 71 -4.75 -8.32 -1.83
C LYS A 71 -5.05 -9.65 -1.14
N THR A 72 -6.27 -9.81 -0.70
CA THR A 72 -6.73 -11.04 -0.05
C THR A 72 -7.38 -11.99 -1.05
N SER A 73 -7.61 -13.23 -0.62
CA SER A 73 -8.18 -14.29 -1.46
C SER A 73 -9.59 -14.00 -1.96
N ASN A 74 -10.30 -13.07 -1.35
CA ASN A 74 -11.61 -12.65 -1.83
C ASN A 74 -11.52 -11.60 -2.95
N GLY A 75 -10.32 -11.26 -3.40
CA GLY A 75 -10.10 -10.30 -4.48
C GLY A 75 -10.06 -8.84 -4.04
N CYS A 76 -10.24 -8.57 -2.77
CA CYS A 76 -10.21 -7.20 -2.26
C CYS A 76 -8.79 -6.69 -2.12
N LYS A 77 -8.56 -5.49 -2.63
CA LYS A 77 -7.33 -4.75 -2.35
C LYS A 77 -7.53 -3.99 -1.06
N ASN A 78 -6.57 -4.14 -0.14
CA ASN A 78 -6.66 -3.54 1.18
C ASN A 78 -5.50 -2.60 1.41
N ILE A 79 -5.78 -1.51 2.12
CA ILE A 79 -4.78 -0.54 2.55
C ILE A 79 -5.11 -0.11 3.97
N ASP A 80 -4.07 -0.05 4.81
CA ASP A 80 -4.21 0.42 6.19
C ASP A 80 -2.88 1.02 6.65
N TYR A 81 -2.90 1.70 7.80
CA TYR A 81 -1.72 2.30 8.39
C TYR A 81 -1.38 1.64 9.72
N PHE A 82 -0.09 1.71 10.08
CA PHE A 82 0.42 1.07 11.28
C PHE A 82 1.51 1.94 11.90
N SER A 83 1.68 1.83 13.22
CA SER A 83 2.69 2.60 13.94
C SER A 83 4.08 1.95 13.86
N GLU A 84 4.16 0.67 13.54
CA GLU A 84 5.40 -0.11 13.53
C GLU A 84 5.52 -0.97 12.28
N PRO A 85 6.75 -1.29 11.84
CA PRO A 85 6.96 -2.14 10.66
C PRO A 85 6.60 -3.59 10.97
N PHE A 86 6.28 -4.33 9.89
CA PHE A 86 5.92 -5.74 9.97
C PHE A 86 7.12 -6.69 9.92
N LYS A 87 8.32 -6.21 10.09
CA LYS A 87 9.53 -7.04 10.09
C LYS A 87 9.63 -7.85 11.37
N GLU A 88 9.08 -9.05 11.38
CA GLU A 88 9.08 -9.91 12.55
C GLU A 88 9.80 -11.23 12.28
N LYS A 89 10.07 -11.99 13.35
CA LYS A 89 10.67 -13.31 13.26
C LYS A 89 9.85 -14.23 12.35
N GLY A 90 10.55 -14.92 11.44
CA GLY A 90 9.91 -15.84 10.51
C GLY A 90 9.36 -15.19 9.25
N TRP A 91 9.57 -13.91 9.10
CA TRP A 91 9.19 -13.18 7.92
C TRP A 91 10.42 -12.88 7.08
N TRP A 92 10.25 -12.89 5.75
CA TRP A 92 11.27 -12.42 4.83
C TRP A 92 10.79 -11.12 4.21
N TRP A 93 11.75 -10.20 3.95
CA TRP A 93 11.44 -8.95 3.31
C TRP A 93 12.61 -8.49 2.45
N TRP A 94 12.28 -7.70 1.44
CA TRP A 94 13.25 -6.97 0.65
C TRP A 94 12.96 -5.49 0.85
N GLU A 95 14.01 -4.70 0.95
CA GLU A 95 13.92 -3.27 1.19
C GLU A 95 14.37 -2.52 -0.05
N TYR A 96 13.68 -1.43 -0.37
CA TYR A 96 14.05 -0.54 -1.46
C TYR A 96 13.94 0.90 -0.99
N THR A 97 15.00 1.70 -1.28
CA THR A 97 14.98 3.14 -1.06
C THR A 97 14.78 3.81 -2.41
N PRO A 98 13.67 4.52 -2.62
CA PRO A 98 13.41 5.18 -3.91
C PRO A 98 14.53 6.16 -4.28
N LYS A 99 14.91 6.16 -5.55
CA LYS A 99 15.94 7.04 -6.10
C LYS A 99 15.36 8.36 -6.62
N TYR A 100 14.06 8.51 -6.56
CA TYR A 100 13.33 9.70 -6.98
C TYR A 100 12.20 9.94 -5.99
N THR A 101 11.60 11.12 -6.05
CA THR A 101 10.51 11.46 -5.14
C THR A 101 9.24 10.71 -5.53
N VAL A 102 8.73 9.92 -4.61
CA VAL A 102 7.46 9.20 -4.74
C VAL A 102 6.53 9.73 -3.65
N THR A 103 5.39 10.25 -4.05
CA THR A 103 4.42 10.80 -3.10
C THR A 103 3.42 9.75 -2.65
N PHE A 104 2.67 10.07 -1.60
CA PHE A 104 1.57 9.21 -1.17
C PHE A 104 0.55 9.02 -2.30
N GLU A 105 0.18 10.09 -3.01
CA GLU A 105 -0.80 9.99 -4.09
C GLU A 105 -0.29 9.17 -5.28
N ASP A 106 1.01 9.18 -5.54
CA ASP A 106 1.60 8.29 -6.55
C ASP A 106 1.34 6.82 -6.17
N CYS A 107 1.52 6.48 -4.90
CA CYS A 107 1.28 5.11 -4.41
C CYS A 107 -0.20 4.75 -4.45
N ILE A 108 -1.08 5.69 -4.13
CA ILE A 108 -2.53 5.45 -4.19
C ILE A 108 -2.98 5.20 -5.64
N LYS A 109 -2.41 5.92 -6.59
CA LYS A 109 -2.71 5.67 -8.00
C LYS A 109 -2.36 4.24 -8.39
N LEU A 110 -1.18 3.77 -8.00
CA LEU A 110 -0.77 2.40 -8.27
C LEU A 110 -1.68 1.39 -7.57
N PHE A 111 -2.11 1.68 -6.36
CA PHE A 111 -3.05 0.83 -5.64
C PHE A 111 -4.36 0.66 -6.39
N TYR A 112 -4.92 1.76 -6.92
CA TYR A 112 -6.16 1.69 -7.69
C TYR A 112 -5.95 1.04 -9.06
N ASP A 113 -4.82 1.28 -9.70
CA ASP A 113 -4.53 0.73 -11.04
C ASP A 113 -4.22 -0.77 -11.00
N ALA A 114 -3.79 -1.29 -9.86
CA ALA A 114 -3.51 -2.72 -9.74
C ALA A 114 -4.79 -3.53 -9.98
N PRO A 115 -4.69 -4.66 -10.71
CA PRO A 115 -5.87 -5.46 -11.05
C PRO A 115 -6.69 -5.88 -9.84
N SER A 116 -8.00 -5.77 -9.93
CA SER A 116 -8.96 -6.25 -8.94
C SER A 116 -9.28 -7.72 -9.19
N GLY A 117 -9.96 -8.35 -8.22
CA GLY A 117 -10.30 -9.75 -8.31
C GLY A 117 -9.16 -10.67 -7.89
N TYR A 118 -9.38 -11.95 -7.95
CA TYR A 118 -8.41 -12.94 -7.50
C TYR A 118 -8.39 -14.15 -8.41
N ASN A 119 -7.21 -14.59 -8.80
CA ASN A 119 -6.98 -15.82 -9.55
C ASN A 119 -5.64 -16.39 -9.08
N LEU A 120 -5.63 -17.62 -8.62
CA LEU A 120 -4.43 -18.26 -8.08
C LEU A 120 -3.26 -18.27 -9.07
N ALA A 121 -3.54 -18.40 -10.36
CA ALA A 121 -2.50 -18.52 -11.37
C ALA A 121 -1.97 -17.16 -11.86
N SER A 122 -2.81 -16.12 -11.91
CA SER A 122 -2.45 -14.89 -12.62
C SER A 122 -2.77 -13.59 -11.89
N ASN A 123 -3.51 -13.62 -10.79
CA ASN A 123 -3.93 -12.40 -10.11
C ASN A 123 -4.16 -12.68 -8.61
N ASN A 124 -3.07 -12.87 -7.88
CA ASN A 124 -3.09 -13.20 -6.45
C ASN A 124 -2.32 -12.13 -5.64
N CYS A 125 -2.11 -12.40 -4.36
CA CYS A 125 -1.39 -11.47 -3.49
C CYS A 125 0.05 -11.21 -3.96
N SER A 126 0.71 -12.22 -4.53
CA SER A 126 2.06 -12.07 -5.05
C SER A 126 2.08 -11.16 -6.28
N HIS A 127 1.14 -11.34 -7.19
CA HIS A 127 1.03 -10.48 -8.38
C HIS A 127 0.74 -9.04 -8.00
N PHE A 128 -0.12 -8.83 -7.01
CA PHE A 128 -0.42 -7.49 -6.50
C PHE A 128 0.85 -6.84 -5.91
N ALA A 129 1.55 -7.54 -5.01
CA ALA A 129 2.76 -7.03 -4.39
C ALA A 129 3.82 -6.69 -5.44
N ASN A 130 4.01 -7.59 -6.42
CA ASN A 130 4.98 -7.37 -7.50
C ASN A 130 4.56 -6.20 -8.39
N TYR A 131 3.27 -6.01 -8.63
CA TYR A 131 2.78 -4.86 -9.41
C TYR A 131 3.24 -3.54 -8.80
N ILE A 132 3.02 -3.38 -7.51
CA ILE A 132 3.42 -2.16 -6.79
C ILE A 132 4.94 -2.03 -6.76
N TRP A 133 5.62 -3.11 -6.37
CA TRP A 133 7.09 -3.12 -6.25
C TRP A 133 7.79 -2.71 -7.52
N GLN A 134 7.42 -3.31 -8.65
CA GLN A 134 8.09 -3.09 -9.92
C GLN A 134 7.87 -1.67 -10.46
N ARG A 135 6.75 -1.06 -10.15
CA ARG A 135 6.43 0.28 -10.65
C ARG A 135 7.04 1.39 -9.83
N ILE A 136 7.35 1.13 -8.56
CA ILE A 136 8.07 2.08 -7.71
C ILE A 136 9.58 1.87 -7.83
N ASN A 137 10.00 0.63 -7.90
CA ASN A 137 11.41 0.27 -8.00
C ASN A 137 12.05 0.69 -9.39
#